data_bb6807a4cd0bf18a565da394293a9570
#
_entry.id   bb6807a4cd0bf18a565da394293a9570
#
_cell.length_a   1.000
_cell.length_b   1.000
_cell.length_c   1.000
_cell.angle_alpha   90.00
_cell.angle_beta   90.00
_cell.angle_gamma   90.00
#
_symmetry.space_group_name_H-M   'P 1'
#
loop_
_entity.id
_entity.type
_entity.pdbx_description
1 polymer ?
#
loop_
_entity_poly.entity_id
_entity_poly.type
_entity_poly.pdbx_seq_one_letter_code
_entity_poly.pdbx_strand_id
1 'polypeptide(L)'
;MEVYNDAWDDYYSSIAQFKGELTSSLQAISRNMDTSWLPENAVAVSVSNPTQYRRRESVEAKIKLNVNTPFVKVIDKQKKEVPSQIINKTGKHFEIVFQADVPSFAIHIYAIVPSEEQCQIKTDLKISGHTLENSKYRVIFNKNGDLAFLLDKELNRQLITSPIKLAMLHDTGSLAYPSWELRKEDIDKDAYCYANTPEFEIIENGPARIAIKITREAEYSTINQIVSLYPDSKVIRFDNEIDWRTRRTLLKAVFPLASSNYVAKYDSGLGYTKRENDSEKLYEVPAQKWADITDKSGNFGVSILTDCKHGWDKPNDNTLRLTCIHTPVGAFTKETRQDLQDLGRNCFSFGIFGHEGDIENGTNRESMVFARKLITCEVKKQSEKGEFSQVASLLKLSHDNIVIRAVKISEYDKDALIVRLNNATAIEQKNAALSVYREFEEVDEVNTSEEFIRKHTPAEKKTIRVSLKPFETMTLKIKFAKAPKCKFNNTYSPMRLNYNVKAFTNYKNMKYNILQGGGYSLPIDLISKNIKVNGIDFYIPHGNSKGKTPRFDAVACRGQKIRLDGKYNQIYILAGAVSEEDIVATFKIDRKEYKVNFTVNGICTA
;
A
#
# COMPACT_ATOMS: atom_id res chain seq x y z
N MET A 1 22.60 -6.47 -15.84
CA MET A 1 22.78 -5.82 -14.51
C MET A 1 22.42 -4.35 -14.60
N GLU A 2 23.00 -3.59 -15.55
CA GLU A 2 22.75 -2.15 -15.72
C GLU A 2 21.25 -1.82 -15.87
N VAL A 3 20.54 -2.50 -16.75
CA VAL A 3 19.08 -2.34 -16.95
C VAL A 3 18.27 -2.60 -15.67
N TYR A 4 18.69 -3.52 -14.82
CA TYR A 4 18.03 -3.77 -13.54
C TYR A 4 18.24 -2.63 -12.54
N ASN A 5 19.42 -2.06 -12.49
CA ASN A 5 19.72 -0.92 -11.62
C ASN A 5 18.87 0.29 -12.05
N ASP A 6 18.83 0.59 -13.35
CA ASP A 6 18.00 1.66 -13.90
C ASP A 6 16.52 1.44 -13.58
N ALA A 7 16.01 0.21 -13.75
CA ALA A 7 14.63 -0.13 -13.43
C ALA A 7 14.31 0.03 -11.93
N TRP A 8 15.23 -0.33 -11.04
CA TRP A 8 15.07 -0.11 -9.60
C TRP A 8 15.06 1.37 -9.24
N ASP A 9 15.93 2.17 -9.85
CA ASP A 9 15.98 3.61 -9.63
C ASP A 9 14.70 4.31 -10.07
N ASP A 10 14.19 3.96 -11.24
CA ASP A 10 12.90 4.45 -11.75
C ASP A 10 11.75 4.03 -10.84
N TYR A 11 11.74 2.79 -10.36
CA TYR A 11 10.74 2.28 -9.45
C TYR A 11 10.76 3.04 -8.10
N TYR A 12 11.92 3.19 -7.48
CA TYR A 12 12.04 3.92 -6.21
C TYR A 12 11.70 5.40 -6.36
N SER A 13 12.12 6.02 -7.46
CA SER A 13 11.78 7.40 -7.79
C SER A 13 10.27 7.58 -7.95
N SER A 14 9.63 6.69 -8.70
CA SER A 14 8.18 6.70 -8.91
C SER A 14 7.41 6.50 -7.60
N ILE A 15 7.80 5.53 -6.79
CA ILE A 15 7.19 5.28 -5.47
C ILE A 15 7.35 6.49 -4.54
N ALA A 16 8.51 7.13 -4.54
CA ALA A 16 8.74 8.33 -3.74
C ALA A 16 7.84 9.49 -4.18
N GLN A 17 7.68 9.70 -5.50
CA GLN A 17 6.77 10.70 -6.05
C GLN A 17 5.31 10.41 -5.67
N PHE A 18 4.81 9.20 -5.89
CA PHE A 18 3.44 8.83 -5.53
C PHE A 18 3.17 8.97 -4.03
N LYS A 19 4.11 8.56 -3.17
CA LYS A 19 4.00 8.76 -1.71
C LYS A 19 3.99 10.25 -1.34
N GLY A 20 4.79 11.05 -2.02
CA GLY A 20 4.83 12.50 -1.85
C GLY A 20 3.49 13.15 -2.18
N GLU A 21 2.94 12.86 -3.36
CA GLU A 21 1.63 13.36 -3.81
C GLU A 21 0.49 12.91 -2.90
N LEU A 22 0.47 11.64 -2.51
CA LEU A 22 -0.53 11.11 -1.58
C LEU A 22 -0.48 11.85 -0.24
N THR A 23 0.71 12.01 0.33
CA THR A 23 0.91 12.70 1.61
C THR A 23 0.49 14.15 1.51
N SER A 24 0.88 14.85 0.45
CA SER A 24 0.52 16.25 0.19
C SER A 24 -0.99 16.42 0.07
N SER A 25 -1.64 15.54 -0.67
CA SER A 25 -3.10 15.57 -0.88
C SER A 25 -3.86 15.32 0.43
N LEU A 26 -3.46 14.32 1.21
CA LEU A 26 -4.06 14.01 2.51
C LEU A 26 -3.86 15.15 3.51
N GLN A 27 -2.68 15.76 3.55
CA GLN A 27 -2.41 16.93 4.39
C GLN A 27 -3.23 18.15 3.96
N ALA A 28 -3.39 18.38 2.65
CA ALA A 28 -4.20 19.51 2.14
C ALA A 28 -5.67 19.37 2.56
N ILE A 29 -6.24 18.17 2.47
CA ILE A 29 -7.61 17.91 2.94
C ILE A 29 -7.68 18.06 4.46
N SER A 30 -6.76 17.44 5.18
CA SER A 30 -6.77 17.39 6.65
C SER A 30 -6.58 18.75 7.31
N ARG A 31 -5.89 19.70 6.65
CA ARG A 31 -5.76 21.09 7.12
C ARG A 31 -7.09 21.84 7.20
N ASN A 32 -8.07 21.45 6.40
CA ASN A 32 -9.39 22.08 6.40
C ASN A 32 -10.38 21.37 7.34
N MET A 33 -9.94 20.32 8.02
CA MET A 33 -10.76 19.60 8.98
C MET A 33 -10.76 20.29 10.35
N ASP A 34 -11.92 20.29 10.98
CA ASP A 34 -12.10 20.88 12.32
C ASP A 34 -11.33 20.07 13.37
N THR A 35 -10.30 20.68 13.92
CA THR A 35 -9.48 20.18 15.04
C THR A 35 -9.68 20.98 16.32
N SER A 36 -10.65 21.90 16.37
CA SER A 36 -10.91 22.77 17.53
C SER A 36 -11.37 22.02 18.79
N TRP A 37 -11.94 20.82 18.60
CA TRP A 37 -12.41 19.94 19.68
C TRP A 37 -11.28 19.18 20.41
N LEU A 38 -10.06 19.20 19.87
CA LEU A 38 -8.92 18.46 20.41
C LEU A 38 -8.44 19.06 21.75
N PRO A 39 -8.12 18.22 22.74
CA PRO A 39 -7.44 18.65 23.96
C PRO A 39 -6.15 19.43 23.68
N GLU A 40 -5.73 20.30 24.59
CA GLU A 40 -4.60 21.20 24.38
C GLU A 40 -3.30 20.49 23.99
N ASN A 41 -2.97 19.41 24.70
CA ASN A 41 -1.73 18.63 24.48
C ASN A 41 -1.89 17.45 23.55
N ALA A 42 -3.02 17.35 22.83
CA ALA A 42 -3.27 16.25 21.90
C ALA A 42 -2.56 16.46 20.55
N VAL A 43 -2.14 15.35 19.94
CA VAL A 43 -1.74 15.28 18.53
C VAL A 43 -2.91 14.77 17.72
N ALA A 44 -3.23 15.44 16.63
CA ALA A 44 -4.26 15.02 15.69
C ALA A 44 -3.68 14.02 14.67
N VAL A 45 -4.38 12.92 14.47
CA VAL A 45 -4.08 11.95 13.41
C VAL A 45 -5.32 11.76 12.55
N SER A 46 -5.20 12.02 11.25
CA SER A 46 -6.23 11.66 10.29
C SER A 46 -6.05 10.21 9.86
N VAL A 47 -7.17 9.51 9.72
CA VAL A 47 -7.25 8.14 9.19
C VAL A 47 -8.10 8.18 7.94
N SER A 48 -7.51 7.84 6.81
CA SER A 48 -8.14 7.85 5.48
C SER A 48 -8.47 6.44 5.03
N ASN A 49 -9.70 6.24 4.58
CA ASN A 49 -10.17 4.99 4.00
C ASN A 49 -10.24 5.14 2.46
N PRO A 50 -9.33 4.49 1.72
CA PRO A 50 -9.31 4.58 0.25
C PRO A 50 -10.25 3.56 -0.43
N THR A 51 -11.14 2.90 0.32
CA THR A 51 -12.01 1.84 -0.21
C THR A 51 -13.50 2.20 -0.08
N GLN A 52 -14.33 1.48 -0.82
CA GLN A 52 -15.79 1.63 -0.79
C GLN A 52 -16.47 1.04 0.45
N TYR A 53 -15.74 0.28 1.24
CA TYR A 53 -16.28 -0.40 2.42
C TYR A 53 -16.07 0.45 3.67
N ARG A 54 -17.07 0.49 4.58
CA ARG A 54 -16.80 0.98 5.93
C ARG A 54 -15.85 0.03 6.61
N ARG A 55 -14.82 0.58 7.25
CA ARG A 55 -13.74 -0.20 7.86
C ARG A 55 -13.62 0.13 9.33
N ARG A 56 -13.76 -0.90 10.16
CA ARG A 56 -13.41 -0.86 11.57
C ARG A 56 -12.19 -1.74 11.79
N GLU A 57 -11.03 -1.10 11.78
CA GLU A 57 -9.74 -1.80 11.75
C GLU A 57 -8.73 -1.11 12.65
N SER A 58 -7.72 -1.88 13.06
CA SER A 58 -6.58 -1.34 13.78
C SER A 58 -5.57 -0.73 12.80
N VAL A 59 -5.14 0.49 13.10
CA VAL A 59 -4.22 1.26 12.29
C VAL A 59 -3.00 1.67 13.09
N GLU A 60 -1.86 1.76 12.42
CA GLU A 60 -0.62 2.24 13.01
C GLU A 60 -0.45 3.74 12.77
N ALA A 61 0.06 4.44 13.77
CA ALA A 61 0.47 5.83 13.65
C ALA A 61 1.79 6.09 14.37
N LYS A 62 2.64 6.90 13.73
CA LYS A 62 3.87 7.43 14.32
C LYS A 62 3.65 8.89 14.66
N ILE A 63 3.81 9.24 15.92
CA ILE A 63 3.54 10.59 16.42
C ILE A 63 4.67 11.09 17.32
N LYS A 64 4.73 12.40 17.48
CA LYS A 64 5.59 13.06 18.45
C LYS A 64 4.75 13.92 19.39
N LEU A 65 4.74 13.62 20.67
CA LEU A 65 4.12 14.47 21.69
C LEU A 65 5.05 15.61 22.12
N ASN A 66 4.44 16.72 22.55
CA ASN A 66 5.20 17.87 23.10
C ASN A 66 5.64 17.62 24.56
N VAL A 67 4.93 16.74 25.27
CA VAL A 67 5.18 16.40 26.67
C VAL A 67 5.77 14.98 26.77
N ASN A 68 6.47 14.71 27.87
CA ASN A 68 6.88 13.34 28.18
C ASN A 68 5.76 12.71 29.02
N THR A 69 5.33 11.53 28.63
CA THR A 69 4.27 10.76 29.30
C THR A 69 4.57 9.28 29.16
N PRO A 70 4.19 8.41 30.12
CA PRO A 70 4.39 6.97 29.99
C PRO A 70 3.50 6.34 28.93
N PHE A 71 2.25 6.80 28.79
CA PHE A 71 1.23 6.22 27.92
C PHE A 71 0.51 7.28 27.10
N VAL A 72 -0.33 6.79 26.18
CA VAL A 72 -1.26 7.60 25.38
C VAL A 72 -2.64 6.96 25.36
N LYS A 73 -3.67 7.81 25.25
CA LYS A 73 -5.04 7.41 24.93
C LYS A 73 -5.41 7.95 23.58
N VAL A 74 -6.20 7.20 22.83
CA VAL A 74 -6.73 7.63 21.54
C VAL A 74 -8.22 7.87 21.69
N ILE A 75 -8.69 9.04 21.32
CA ILE A 75 -10.09 9.42 21.40
C ILE A 75 -10.64 9.85 20.03
N ASP A 76 -11.88 9.47 19.76
CA ASP A 76 -12.61 9.89 18.57
C ASP A 76 -13.22 11.30 18.74
N LYS A 77 -13.90 11.78 17.70
CA LYS A 77 -14.57 13.09 17.72
C LYS A 77 -15.69 13.19 18.74
N GLN A 78 -16.31 12.08 19.12
CA GLN A 78 -17.33 12.01 20.19
C GLN A 78 -16.68 12.03 21.59
N LYS A 79 -15.36 12.22 21.66
CA LYS A 79 -14.55 12.15 22.88
C LYS A 79 -14.56 10.78 23.56
N LYS A 80 -14.89 9.74 22.81
CA LYS A 80 -14.88 8.37 23.29
C LYS A 80 -13.49 7.78 23.06
N GLU A 81 -12.92 7.16 24.11
CA GLU A 81 -11.68 6.39 23.98
C GLU A 81 -11.90 5.16 23.09
N VAL A 82 -10.94 4.88 22.22
CA VAL A 82 -10.90 3.68 21.37
C VAL A 82 -9.79 2.73 21.81
N PRO A 83 -9.92 1.42 21.56
CA PRO A 83 -8.84 0.46 21.87
C PRO A 83 -7.53 0.90 21.24
N SER A 84 -6.49 1.01 22.06
CA SER A 84 -5.16 1.46 21.60
C SER A 84 -4.04 0.85 22.43
N GLN A 85 -2.85 0.74 21.83
CA GLN A 85 -1.64 0.26 22.49
C GLN A 85 -0.40 0.91 21.89
N ILE A 86 0.67 0.98 22.68
CA ILE A 86 1.99 1.42 22.22
C ILE A 86 2.74 0.18 21.71
N ILE A 87 3.28 0.28 20.49
CA ILE A 87 4.18 -0.74 19.91
C ILE A 87 5.62 -0.39 20.26
N ASN A 88 5.99 0.88 20.11
CA ASN A 88 7.33 1.36 20.36
C ASN A 88 7.30 2.79 20.92
N LYS A 89 8.27 3.10 21.80
CA LYS A 89 8.42 4.42 22.39
C LYS A 89 9.89 4.79 22.53
N THR A 90 10.25 5.96 22.02
CA THR A 90 11.58 6.53 22.21
C THR A 90 11.46 8.00 22.60
N GLY A 91 11.62 8.30 23.89
CA GLY A 91 11.41 9.65 24.42
C GLY A 91 9.98 10.13 24.20
N LYS A 92 9.82 11.18 23.38
CA LYS A 92 8.52 11.76 23.02
C LYS A 92 7.93 11.19 21.72
N HIS A 93 8.59 10.26 21.07
CA HIS A 93 8.13 9.59 19.86
C HIS A 93 7.44 8.29 20.21
N PHE A 94 6.25 8.09 19.67
CA PHE A 94 5.41 6.92 19.90
C PHE A 94 5.04 6.30 18.56
N GLU A 95 5.14 4.97 18.50
CA GLU A 95 4.48 4.16 17.50
C GLU A 95 3.32 3.45 18.19
N ILE A 96 2.12 3.69 17.71
CA ILE A 96 0.88 3.20 18.34
C ILE A 96 0.03 2.44 17.35
N VAL A 97 -0.75 1.50 17.86
CA VAL A 97 -1.87 0.87 17.15
C VAL A 97 -3.17 1.25 17.85
N PHE A 98 -4.18 1.61 17.09
CA PHE A 98 -5.52 1.88 17.62
C PHE A 98 -6.62 1.48 16.66
N GLN A 99 -7.80 1.15 17.19
CA GLN A 99 -8.95 0.79 16.38
C GLN A 99 -9.63 2.04 15.83
N ALA A 100 -9.62 2.17 14.50
CA ALA A 100 -10.31 3.22 13.78
C ALA A 100 -11.61 2.71 13.16
N ASP A 101 -12.63 3.56 13.06
CA ASP A 101 -13.89 3.30 12.35
C ASP A 101 -14.10 4.40 11.32
N VAL A 102 -13.91 4.06 10.04
CA VAL A 102 -13.89 5.03 8.94
C VAL A 102 -14.84 4.58 7.83
N PRO A 103 -15.85 5.40 7.47
CA PRO A 103 -16.75 5.11 6.37
C PRO A 103 -16.03 4.97 5.01
N SER A 104 -16.74 4.52 4.00
CA SER A 104 -16.23 4.41 2.63
C SER A 104 -15.73 5.75 2.11
N PHE A 105 -14.55 5.78 1.48
CA PHE A 105 -13.93 6.98 0.92
C PHE A 105 -14.02 8.21 1.82
N ALA A 106 -13.67 8.05 3.08
CA ALA A 106 -13.77 9.09 4.10
C ALA A 106 -12.43 9.30 4.83
N ILE A 107 -12.35 10.42 5.54
CA ILE A 107 -11.24 10.75 6.43
C ILE A 107 -11.83 11.10 7.80
N HIS A 108 -11.33 10.45 8.86
CA HIS A 108 -11.68 10.74 10.24
C HIS A 108 -10.46 11.22 11.03
N ILE A 109 -10.66 12.11 11.99
CA ILE A 109 -9.60 12.59 12.89
C ILE A 109 -9.75 11.93 14.25
N TYR A 110 -8.62 11.46 14.77
CA TYR A 110 -8.45 10.96 16.12
C TYR A 110 -7.49 11.85 16.89
N ALA A 111 -7.73 12.01 18.18
CA ALA A 111 -6.83 12.72 19.08
C ALA A 111 -5.98 11.71 19.86
N ILE A 112 -4.66 11.87 19.80
CA ILE A 112 -3.73 11.13 20.63
C ILE A 112 -3.39 12.02 21.81
N VAL A 113 -3.79 11.60 23.01
CA VAL A 113 -3.71 12.39 24.25
C VAL A 113 -2.67 11.76 25.18
N PRO A 114 -1.78 12.56 25.81
CA PRO A 114 -0.91 12.06 26.87
C PRO A 114 -1.71 11.43 28.01
N SER A 115 -1.21 10.34 28.57
CA SER A 115 -1.86 9.61 29.68
C SER A 115 -0.84 9.02 30.65
N GLU A 116 -1.20 9.01 31.93
CA GLU A 116 -0.43 8.31 32.97
C GLU A 116 -0.79 6.83 33.04
N GLU A 117 -1.90 6.42 32.40
CA GLU A 117 -2.39 5.04 32.39
C GLU A 117 -2.52 4.55 30.95
N GLN A 118 -2.21 3.27 30.74
CA GLN A 118 -2.49 2.61 29.47
C GLN A 118 -4.00 2.44 29.23
N CYS A 119 -4.40 2.22 27.97
CA CYS A 119 -5.79 1.95 27.61
C CYS A 119 -6.34 0.73 28.37
N GLN A 120 -7.46 0.94 29.06
CA GLN A 120 -8.14 -0.10 29.86
C GLN A 120 -9.31 -0.77 29.12
N ILE A 121 -9.55 -0.40 27.86
CA ILE A 121 -10.64 -1.00 27.07
C ILE A 121 -10.30 -2.47 26.81
N LYS A 122 -11.22 -3.35 27.22
CA LYS A 122 -11.12 -4.77 26.92
C LYS A 122 -11.77 -5.07 25.57
N THR A 123 -11.11 -5.91 24.79
CA THR A 123 -11.63 -6.44 23.52
C THR A 123 -11.73 -7.96 23.60
N ASP A 124 -12.13 -8.57 22.52
CA ASP A 124 -12.23 -10.03 22.36
C ASP A 124 -10.90 -10.74 22.16
N LEU A 125 -9.80 -9.96 22.06
CA LEU A 125 -8.45 -10.49 21.78
C LEU A 125 -7.85 -11.23 23.00
N LYS A 126 -7.28 -12.41 22.72
CA LYS A 126 -6.55 -13.22 23.69
C LYS A 126 -5.34 -13.86 23.03
N ILE A 127 -4.18 -13.79 23.69
CA ILE A 127 -2.97 -14.49 23.28
C ILE A 127 -2.35 -15.19 24.50
N SER A 128 -1.99 -16.44 24.33
CA SER A 128 -1.32 -17.22 25.38
C SER A 128 -0.52 -18.35 24.76
N GLY A 129 0.77 -18.43 25.07
CA GLY A 129 1.68 -19.39 24.45
C GLY A 129 1.61 -19.28 22.92
N HIS A 130 1.28 -20.35 22.25
CA HIS A 130 1.17 -20.40 20.77
C HIS A 130 -0.29 -20.27 20.27
N THR A 131 -1.18 -19.72 21.10
CA THR A 131 -2.61 -19.57 20.76
C THR A 131 -2.99 -18.09 20.65
N LEU A 132 -3.59 -17.71 19.53
CA LEU A 132 -4.24 -16.43 19.29
C LEU A 132 -5.75 -16.65 19.16
N GLU A 133 -6.55 -15.74 19.72
CA GLU A 133 -8.00 -15.85 19.68
C GLU A 133 -8.67 -14.49 19.65
N ASN A 134 -9.74 -14.39 18.85
CA ASN A 134 -10.72 -13.30 18.89
C ASN A 134 -12.16 -13.86 18.88
N SER A 135 -13.17 -13.00 18.68
CA SER A 135 -14.57 -13.45 18.56
C SER A 135 -14.83 -14.37 17.38
N LYS A 136 -14.01 -14.30 16.33
CA LYS A 136 -14.20 -15.02 15.06
C LYS A 136 -13.34 -16.27 14.95
N TYR A 137 -12.11 -16.22 15.41
CA TYR A 137 -11.12 -17.29 15.22
C TYR A 137 -10.47 -17.73 16.52
N ARG A 138 -10.11 -19.02 16.55
CA ARG A 138 -9.11 -19.59 17.44
C ARG A 138 -8.02 -20.24 16.60
N VAL A 139 -6.78 -19.83 16.84
CA VAL A 139 -5.58 -20.15 16.04
C VAL A 139 -4.54 -20.77 16.95
N ILE A 140 -3.99 -21.93 16.59
CA ILE A 140 -2.96 -22.61 17.40
C ILE A 140 -1.81 -23.02 16.48
N PHE A 141 -0.58 -22.66 16.88
CA PHE A 141 0.65 -23.09 16.25
C PHE A 141 1.24 -24.30 16.95
N ASN A 142 1.79 -25.22 16.17
CA ASN A 142 2.53 -26.39 16.70
C ASN A 142 3.97 -26.01 17.06
N LYS A 143 4.72 -26.97 17.60
CA LYS A 143 6.13 -26.81 17.98
C LYS A 143 7.08 -26.50 16.80
N ASN A 144 6.63 -26.73 15.57
CA ASN A 144 7.41 -26.44 14.35
C ASN A 144 7.11 -25.04 13.78
N GLY A 145 6.26 -24.25 14.44
CA GLY A 145 5.84 -22.94 13.97
C GLY A 145 4.75 -22.96 12.91
N ASP A 146 4.20 -24.12 12.59
CA ASP A 146 3.14 -24.24 11.60
C ASP A 146 1.79 -23.95 12.25
N LEU A 147 0.88 -23.31 11.51
CA LEU A 147 -0.50 -23.15 11.95
C LEU A 147 -1.20 -24.52 11.89
N ALA A 148 -1.40 -25.14 13.05
CA ALA A 148 -1.89 -26.50 13.17
C ALA A 148 -3.39 -26.61 13.43
N PHE A 149 -4.02 -25.55 13.93
CA PHE A 149 -5.45 -25.51 14.20
C PHE A 149 -6.02 -24.13 13.92
N LEU A 150 -7.13 -24.09 13.18
CA LEU A 150 -7.83 -22.87 12.81
C LEU A 150 -9.34 -23.11 12.87
N LEU A 151 -9.97 -22.70 13.97
CA LEU A 151 -11.41 -22.75 14.15
C LEU A 151 -12.05 -21.43 13.74
N ASP A 152 -12.94 -21.46 12.77
CA ASP A 152 -13.93 -20.40 12.54
C ASP A 152 -15.10 -20.63 13.49
N LYS A 153 -15.29 -19.70 14.43
CA LYS A 153 -16.33 -19.80 15.49
C LYS A 153 -17.73 -19.50 14.97
N GLU A 154 -17.86 -18.71 13.90
CA GLU A 154 -19.16 -18.42 13.29
C GLU A 154 -19.66 -19.62 12.48
N LEU A 155 -18.77 -20.24 11.71
CA LEU A 155 -19.08 -21.47 10.98
C LEU A 155 -19.08 -22.71 11.91
N ASN A 156 -18.57 -22.57 13.13
CA ASN A 156 -18.29 -23.67 14.07
C ASN A 156 -17.51 -24.81 13.39
N ARG A 157 -16.46 -24.47 12.64
CA ARG A 157 -15.72 -25.39 11.77
C ARG A 157 -14.24 -25.11 11.79
N GLN A 158 -13.46 -26.20 11.83
CA GLN A 158 -12.03 -26.11 11.54
C GLN A 158 -11.83 -25.89 10.04
N LEU A 159 -10.99 -24.92 9.66
CA LEU A 159 -10.79 -24.51 8.26
C LEU A 159 -9.64 -25.24 7.57
N ILE A 160 -8.81 -25.99 8.29
CA ILE A 160 -7.65 -26.73 7.76
C ILE A 160 -7.70 -28.20 8.18
N THR A 161 -7.20 -29.09 7.33
CA THR A 161 -7.15 -30.54 7.59
C THR A 161 -5.82 -31.00 8.16
N SER A 162 -4.75 -30.26 7.92
CA SER A 162 -3.41 -30.49 8.45
C SER A 162 -2.65 -29.17 8.55
N PRO A 163 -1.47 -29.12 9.20
CA PRO A 163 -0.75 -27.87 9.42
C PRO A 163 -0.37 -27.15 8.12
N ILE A 164 -0.57 -25.82 8.11
CA ILE A 164 -0.07 -24.93 7.06
C ILE A 164 1.44 -24.77 7.22
N LYS A 165 2.19 -25.04 6.16
CA LYS A 165 3.65 -25.10 6.17
C LYS A 165 4.27 -24.19 5.10
N LEU A 166 5.50 -23.79 5.34
CA LEU A 166 6.38 -23.24 4.32
C LEU A 166 7.29 -24.37 3.79
N ALA A 167 7.10 -24.73 2.54
CA ALA A 167 7.74 -25.87 1.87
C ALA A 167 8.76 -25.39 0.84
N MET A 168 9.95 -25.99 0.84
CA MET A 168 11.01 -25.75 -0.12
C MET A 168 11.05 -26.92 -1.13
N LEU A 169 10.94 -26.59 -2.40
CA LEU A 169 11.03 -27.51 -3.53
C LEU A 169 12.28 -27.22 -4.34
N HIS A 170 12.99 -28.23 -4.79
CA HIS A 170 14.12 -28.03 -5.69
C HIS A 170 13.65 -27.53 -7.05
N ASP A 171 14.35 -26.55 -7.58
CA ASP A 171 14.25 -26.16 -8.97
C ASP A 171 15.41 -26.79 -9.74
N THR A 172 15.11 -27.76 -10.59
CA THR A 172 16.09 -28.40 -11.46
C THR A 172 16.28 -27.67 -12.79
N GLY A 173 15.43 -26.67 -13.06
CA GLY A 173 15.45 -25.81 -14.23
C GLY A 173 15.02 -26.49 -15.53
N SER A 174 14.48 -25.72 -16.45
CA SER A 174 14.27 -26.16 -17.83
C SER A 174 15.53 -26.00 -18.65
N LEU A 175 15.65 -26.79 -19.75
CA LEU A 175 16.80 -26.69 -20.65
C LEU A 175 16.75 -25.44 -21.52
N ALA A 176 15.56 -24.89 -21.78
CA ALA A 176 15.36 -23.79 -22.71
C ALA A 176 15.24 -22.44 -21.98
N TYR A 177 14.38 -22.36 -20.96
CA TYR A 177 14.01 -21.09 -20.29
C TYR A 177 13.99 -21.22 -18.77
N PRO A 178 15.12 -21.50 -18.13
CA PRO A 178 15.17 -21.88 -16.71
C PRO A 178 14.62 -20.82 -15.75
N SER A 179 14.62 -19.55 -16.14
CA SER A 179 14.06 -18.46 -15.31
C SER A 179 12.56 -18.23 -15.56
N TRP A 180 12.00 -18.75 -16.63
CA TRP A 180 10.60 -18.53 -17.02
C TRP A 180 9.71 -19.73 -16.79
N GLU A 181 10.30 -20.90 -16.66
CA GLU A 181 9.59 -22.17 -16.56
C GLU A 181 9.82 -22.82 -15.20
N LEU A 182 8.74 -23.33 -14.62
CA LEU A 182 8.77 -24.29 -13.54
C LEU A 182 8.46 -25.67 -14.12
N ARG A 183 9.21 -26.68 -13.72
CA ARG A 183 8.97 -28.05 -14.18
C ARG A 183 7.90 -28.70 -13.30
N LYS A 184 6.93 -29.33 -13.94
CA LYS A 184 5.90 -30.08 -13.22
C LYS A 184 6.50 -31.15 -12.32
N GLU A 185 7.53 -31.85 -12.79
CA GLU A 185 8.23 -32.87 -12.01
C GLU A 185 8.86 -32.29 -10.72
N ASP A 186 9.25 -31.04 -10.69
CA ASP A 186 9.79 -30.38 -9.47
C ASP A 186 8.67 -29.97 -8.51
N ILE A 187 7.53 -29.54 -9.06
CA ILE A 187 6.35 -29.17 -8.27
C ILE A 187 5.65 -30.39 -7.66
N ASP A 188 5.66 -31.54 -8.35
CA ASP A 188 5.03 -32.78 -7.89
C ASP A 188 5.84 -33.52 -6.83
N LYS A 189 7.12 -33.20 -6.67
CA LYS A 189 7.96 -33.81 -5.63
C LYS A 189 7.57 -33.33 -4.23
N ASP A 190 7.84 -34.18 -3.27
CA ASP A 190 7.80 -33.78 -1.87
C ASP A 190 8.82 -32.67 -1.59
N ALA A 191 8.47 -31.78 -0.67
CA ALA A 191 9.40 -30.76 -0.22
C ALA A 191 10.65 -31.41 0.38
N TYR A 192 11.82 -30.97 -0.09
CA TYR A 192 13.09 -31.45 0.46
C TYR A 192 13.38 -30.85 1.84
N CYS A 193 12.79 -29.69 2.15
CA CYS A 193 12.91 -29.00 3.40
C CYS A 193 11.61 -28.28 3.77
N TYR A 194 11.31 -28.23 5.07
CA TYR A 194 10.28 -27.36 5.63
C TYR A 194 10.93 -26.38 6.59
N ALA A 195 10.50 -25.13 6.55
CA ALA A 195 10.92 -24.15 7.55
C ALA A 195 10.38 -24.59 8.93
N ASN A 196 11.25 -25.10 9.76
CA ASN A 196 10.94 -25.60 11.11
C ASN A 196 11.92 -25.02 12.15
N THR A 197 12.02 -25.59 13.36
CA THR A 197 12.87 -25.08 14.45
C THR A 197 12.60 -23.60 14.77
N PRO A 198 11.36 -23.26 15.15
CA PRO A 198 10.99 -21.87 15.36
C PRO A 198 11.42 -21.33 16.71
N GLU A 199 11.71 -20.02 16.74
CA GLU A 199 11.64 -19.20 17.93
C GLU A 199 10.33 -18.43 17.94
N PHE A 200 9.62 -18.43 19.08
CA PHE A 200 8.36 -17.73 19.26
C PHE A 200 8.53 -16.54 20.19
N GLU A 201 8.00 -15.40 19.78
CA GLU A 201 7.95 -14.19 20.59
C GLU A 201 6.55 -13.56 20.51
N ILE A 202 5.89 -13.36 21.65
CA ILE A 202 4.69 -12.54 21.71
C ILE A 202 5.13 -11.08 21.66
N ILE A 203 4.97 -10.44 20.49
CA ILE A 203 5.41 -9.05 20.27
C ILE A 203 4.33 -8.04 20.61
N GLU A 204 3.06 -8.43 20.58
CA GLU A 204 1.94 -7.56 20.94
C GLU A 204 0.85 -8.35 21.68
N ASN A 205 0.40 -7.77 22.80
CA ASN A 205 -0.69 -8.29 23.60
C ASN A 205 -1.53 -7.12 24.13
N GLY A 206 -2.28 -6.49 23.24
CA GLY A 206 -3.04 -5.31 23.58
C GLY A 206 -4.47 -5.35 23.02
N PRO A 207 -5.29 -4.34 23.36
CA PRO A 207 -6.70 -4.33 22.98
C PRO A 207 -6.94 -4.01 21.51
N ALA A 208 -5.94 -3.49 20.79
CA ALA A 208 -6.09 -3.13 19.38
C ALA A 208 -5.51 -4.21 18.43
N ARG A 209 -4.52 -4.97 18.88
CA ARG A 209 -3.92 -6.07 18.12
C ARG A 209 -3.20 -7.03 19.06
N ILE A 210 -3.25 -8.31 18.74
CA ILE A 210 -2.34 -9.32 19.28
C ILE A 210 -1.48 -9.86 18.15
N ALA A 211 -0.20 -10.10 18.43
CA ALA A 211 0.72 -10.61 17.42
C ALA A 211 1.80 -11.50 18.02
N ILE A 212 2.09 -12.57 17.30
CA ILE A 212 3.23 -13.47 17.59
C ILE A 212 4.21 -13.41 16.42
N LYS A 213 5.48 -13.27 16.74
CA LYS A 213 6.57 -13.40 15.78
C LYS A 213 7.10 -14.83 15.84
N ILE A 214 7.28 -15.45 14.70
CA ILE A 214 7.83 -16.78 14.50
C ILE A 214 9.05 -16.63 13.61
N THR A 215 10.25 -16.81 14.17
CA THR A 215 11.51 -16.78 13.44
C THR A 215 11.97 -18.21 13.18
N ARG A 216 12.30 -18.53 11.93
CA ARG A 216 12.74 -19.87 11.51
C ARG A 216 13.97 -19.75 10.61
N GLU A 217 14.90 -20.66 10.80
CA GLU A 217 16.00 -20.87 9.87
C GLU A 217 15.64 -22.01 8.92
N ALA A 218 15.90 -21.81 7.65
CA ALA A 218 15.66 -22.83 6.63
C ALA A 218 16.77 -22.74 5.58
N GLU A 219 17.60 -23.79 5.47
CA GLU A 219 18.81 -23.80 4.65
C GLU A 219 19.72 -22.62 5.00
N TYR A 220 19.88 -21.66 4.09
CA TYR A 220 20.71 -20.46 4.26
C TYR A 220 19.88 -19.20 4.52
N SER A 221 18.57 -19.35 4.73
CA SER A 221 17.60 -18.24 4.78
C SER A 221 16.98 -18.12 6.15
N THR A 222 16.75 -16.88 6.60
CA THR A 222 16.01 -16.58 7.82
C THR A 222 14.61 -16.09 7.46
N ILE A 223 13.59 -16.71 8.05
CA ILE A 223 12.17 -16.42 7.81
C ILE A 223 11.57 -15.83 9.08
N ASN A 224 11.18 -14.57 9.04
CA ASN A 224 10.40 -13.91 10.08
C ASN A 224 8.94 -13.82 9.64
N GLN A 225 8.05 -14.43 10.40
CA GLN A 225 6.62 -14.38 10.20
C GLN A 225 5.95 -13.69 11.39
N ILE A 226 5.26 -12.57 11.16
CA ILE A 226 4.42 -11.94 12.19
C ILE A 226 2.98 -12.34 11.90
N VAL A 227 2.37 -13.06 12.83
CA VAL A 227 0.97 -13.46 12.72
C VAL A 227 0.13 -12.63 13.65
N SER A 228 -0.87 -11.96 13.10
CA SER A 228 -1.69 -10.98 13.80
C SER A 228 -3.17 -11.31 13.74
N LEU A 229 -3.86 -11.04 14.86
CA LEU A 229 -5.31 -10.94 14.92
C LEU A 229 -5.74 -9.57 15.43
N TYR A 230 -6.87 -9.12 14.93
CA TYR A 230 -7.49 -7.84 15.26
C TYR A 230 -8.88 -8.07 15.89
N PRO A 231 -9.40 -7.09 16.66
CA PRO A 231 -10.76 -7.21 17.22
C PRO A 231 -11.79 -7.41 16.11
N ASP A 232 -12.69 -8.37 16.29
CA ASP A 232 -13.78 -8.71 15.35
C ASP A 232 -13.34 -9.06 13.91
N SER A 233 -12.04 -9.20 13.64
CA SER A 233 -11.57 -9.52 12.29
C SER A 233 -11.79 -10.98 11.95
N LYS A 234 -12.24 -11.21 10.71
CA LYS A 234 -12.38 -12.53 10.08
C LYS A 234 -11.21 -12.88 9.16
N VAL A 235 -10.10 -12.16 9.27
CA VAL A 235 -8.86 -12.42 8.53
C VAL A 235 -7.71 -12.60 9.50
N ILE A 236 -7.02 -13.73 9.39
CA ILE A 236 -5.72 -13.94 10.04
C ILE A 236 -4.67 -13.42 9.07
N ARG A 237 -3.80 -12.53 9.54
CA ARG A 237 -2.77 -11.92 8.72
C ARG A 237 -1.40 -12.48 9.04
N PHE A 238 -0.66 -12.87 8.01
CA PHE A 238 0.74 -13.28 8.05
C PHE A 238 1.57 -12.26 7.29
N ASP A 239 2.35 -11.47 7.99
CA ASP A 239 3.34 -10.57 7.41
C ASP A 239 4.70 -11.27 7.43
N ASN A 240 5.28 -11.49 6.26
CA ASN A 240 6.53 -12.22 6.09
C ASN A 240 7.66 -11.26 5.73
N GLU A 241 8.77 -11.38 6.43
CA GLU A 241 10.05 -10.77 6.07
C GLU A 241 11.11 -11.87 6.05
N ILE A 242 11.67 -12.12 4.87
CA ILE A 242 12.59 -13.23 4.63
C ILE A 242 13.92 -12.67 4.12
N ASP A 243 15.03 -12.97 4.81
CA ASP A 243 16.35 -12.83 4.23
C ASP A 243 16.67 -14.12 3.45
N TRP A 244 16.35 -14.08 2.15
CA TRP A 244 16.43 -15.24 1.28
C TRP A 244 17.83 -15.41 0.71
N ARG A 245 18.48 -16.52 1.01
CA ARG A 245 19.82 -16.88 0.57
C ARG A 245 19.89 -18.24 -0.10
N THR A 246 18.78 -18.98 -0.10
CA THR A 246 18.69 -20.33 -0.63
C THR A 246 18.61 -20.29 -2.16
N ARG A 247 19.40 -21.14 -2.80
CA ARG A 247 19.57 -21.18 -4.27
C ARG A 247 18.78 -22.34 -4.85
N ARG A 248 18.41 -22.25 -6.13
CA ARG A 248 17.71 -23.30 -6.90
C ARG A 248 16.50 -23.86 -6.17
N THR A 249 15.69 -22.96 -5.62
CA THR A 249 14.62 -23.33 -4.71
C THR A 249 13.37 -22.52 -4.98
N LEU A 250 12.25 -23.21 -4.90
CA LEU A 250 10.91 -22.65 -4.89
C LEU A 250 10.37 -22.72 -3.47
N LEU A 251 10.04 -21.58 -2.87
CA LEU A 251 9.37 -21.52 -1.57
C LEU A 251 7.87 -21.41 -1.79
N LYS A 252 7.11 -22.36 -1.25
CA LYS A 252 5.65 -22.35 -1.28
C LYS A 252 5.04 -22.33 0.12
N ALA A 253 3.98 -21.55 0.30
CA ALA A 253 3.07 -21.69 1.43
C ALA A 253 1.98 -22.70 1.05
N VAL A 254 1.84 -23.76 1.85
CA VAL A 254 0.95 -24.89 1.58
C VAL A 254 -0.27 -24.82 2.50
N PHE A 255 -1.46 -24.75 1.92
CA PHE A 255 -2.74 -24.59 2.62
C PHE A 255 -3.63 -25.81 2.42
N PRO A 256 -3.56 -26.82 3.30
CA PRO A 256 -4.47 -27.99 3.27
C PRO A 256 -5.80 -27.62 3.95
N LEU A 257 -6.79 -27.25 3.14
CA LEU A 257 -8.06 -26.67 3.60
C LEU A 257 -9.08 -27.76 3.96
N ALA A 258 -10.05 -27.40 4.80
CA ALA A 258 -11.19 -28.26 5.10
C ALA A 258 -12.27 -28.22 3.99
N SER A 259 -12.30 -27.15 3.20
CA SER A 259 -13.11 -27.10 1.98
C SER A 259 -12.48 -27.98 0.90
N SER A 260 -13.29 -28.75 0.21
CA SER A 260 -12.84 -29.69 -0.80
C SER A 260 -13.67 -29.56 -2.07
N ASN A 261 -12.99 -29.30 -3.18
CA ASN A 261 -13.61 -29.20 -4.51
C ASN A 261 -12.55 -29.44 -5.58
N TYR A 262 -12.91 -30.12 -6.65
CA TYR A 262 -12.04 -30.31 -7.81
C TYR A 262 -11.71 -28.97 -8.50
N VAL A 263 -12.63 -28.00 -8.42
CA VAL A 263 -12.49 -26.67 -9.02
C VAL A 263 -12.23 -25.63 -7.92
N ALA A 264 -11.23 -24.79 -8.13
CA ALA A 264 -10.98 -23.59 -7.35
C ALA A 264 -11.24 -22.31 -8.18
N LYS A 265 -11.42 -21.19 -7.52
CA LYS A 265 -11.58 -19.87 -8.12
C LYS A 265 -10.35 -19.01 -7.86
N TYR A 266 -9.91 -18.29 -8.89
CA TYR A 266 -8.71 -17.46 -8.85
C TYR A 266 -9.04 -16.04 -9.33
N ASP A 267 -8.73 -15.04 -8.54
CA ASP A 267 -8.96 -13.63 -8.89
C ASP A 267 -8.23 -13.26 -10.19
N SER A 268 -8.98 -12.79 -11.17
CA SER A 268 -8.46 -12.31 -12.46
C SER A 268 -8.52 -10.78 -12.61
N GLY A 269 -8.76 -10.05 -11.51
CA GLY A 269 -8.83 -8.61 -11.46
C GLY A 269 -10.24 -8.07 -11.69
N LEU A 270 -10.91 -8.34 -12.80
CA LEU A 270 -12.29 -7.90 -13.07
C LEU A 270 -13.34 -8.98 -12.82
N GLY A 271 -12.94 -10.07 -12.24
CA GLY A 271 -13.75 -11.24 -11.93
C GLY A 271 -12.84 -12.35 -11.46
N TYR A 272 -13.21 -13.59 -11.75
CA TYR A 272 -12.39 -14.77 -11.41
C TYR A 272 -12.39 -15.80 -12.53
N THR A 273 -11.35 -16.62 -12.54
CA THR A 273 -11.23 -17.78 -13.41
C THR A 273 -11.41 -19.05 -12.58
N LYS A 274 -12.19 -20.01 -13.07
CA LYS A 274 -12.30 -21.35 -12.49
C LYS A 274 -11.22 -22.25 -13.09
N ARG A 275 -10.51 -23.00 -12.23
CA ARG A 275 -9.49 -23.96 -12.65
C ARG A 275 -9.62 -25.22 -11.83
N GLU A 276 -9.31 -26.32 -12.47
CA GLU A 276 -9.30 -27.68 -11.90
C GLU A 276 -8.01 -27.94 -11.12
N ASN A 277 -7.86 -29.14 -10.59
CA ASN A 277 -6.59 -29.59 -10.03
C ASN A 277 -5.50 -29.58 -11.12
N ASP A 278 -4.25 -29.54 -10.69
CA ASP A 278 -3.08 -29.50 -11.54
C ASP A 278 -3.11 -30.62 -12.59
N SER A 279 -2.74 -30.28 -13.81
CA SER A 279 -2.63 -31.19 -14.95
C SER A 279 -1.26 -31.05 -15.61
N GLU A 280 -0.96 -31.90 -16.60
CA GLU A 280 0.29 -31.80 -17.37
C GLU A 280 0.48 -30.44 -18.08
N LYS A 281 -0.60 -29.73 -18.36
CA LYS A 281 -0.55 -28.45 -19.08
C LYS A 281 -0.77 -27.23 -18.22
N LEU A 282 -1.44 -27.38 -17.07
CA LEU A 282 -1.80 -26.29 -16.17
C LEU A 282 -1.52 -26.72 -14.74
N TYR A 283 -0.39 -26.35 -14.19
CA TYR A 283 0.08 -26.73 -12.86
C TYR A 283 0.67 -25.56 -12.04
N GLU A 284 0.90 -24.42 -12.65
CA GLU A 284 1.16 -23.16 -11.97
C GLU A 284 0.32 -22.09 -12.67
N VAL A 285 -0.57 -21.43 -11.94
CA VAL A 285 -1.58 -20.54 -12.51
C VAL A 285 -1.58 -19.20 -11.80
N PRO A 286 -1.87 -18.09 -12.51
CA PRO A 286 -1.89 -16.77 -11.89
C PRO A 286 -3.21 -16.48 -11.18
N ALA A 287 -3.12 -15.76 -10.05
CA ALA A 287 -4.22 -15.00 -9.47
C ALA A 287 -3.75 -13.64 -8.98
N GLN A 288 -4.66 -12.65 -8.88
CA GLN A 288 -4.29 -11.29 -8.49
C GLN A 288 -4.19 -11.15 -6.96
N LYS A 289 -5.28 -11.30 -6.23
CA LYS A 289 -5.34 -11.02 -4.80
C LYS A 289 -5.82 -12.17 -3.94
N TRP A 290 -6.44 -13.17 -4.55
CA TRP A 290 -6.98 -14.31 -3.81
C TRP A 290 -7.12 -15.55 -4.68
N ALA A 291 -7.06 -16.70 -4.02
CA ALA A 291 -7.50 -17.99 -4.53
C ALA A 291 -8.45 -18.60 -3.49
N ASP A 292 -9.48 -19.31 -3.95
CA ASP A 292 -10.56 -19.83 -3.13
C ASP A 292 -10.91 -21.28 -3.46
N ILE A 293 -11.13 -22.08 -2.43
CA ILE A 293 -11.83 -23.35 -2.54
C ILE A 293 -13.16 -23.24 -1.79
N THR A 294 -14.25 -23.08 -2.52
CA THR A 294 -15.60 -23.30 -2.00
C THR A 294 -15.89 -24.78 -1.99
N ASP A 295 -16.31 -25.34 -0.87
CA ASP A 295 -16.62 -26.77 -0.73
C ASP A 295 -17.68 -27.25 -1.74
N LYS A 296 -17.64 -28.53 -2.14
CA LYS A 296 -18.61 -29.13 -3.08
C LYS A 296 -20.06 -28.94 -2.65
N SER A 297 -20.31 -28.89 -1.34
CA SER A 297 -21.66 -28.66 -0.79
C SER A 297 -22.18 -27.24 -1.05
N GLY A 298 -21.29 -26.30 -1.38
CA GLY A 298 -21.60 -24.88 -1.51
C GLY A 298 -21.92 -24.17 -0.20
N ASN A 299 -21.73 -24.82 0.97
CA ASN A 299 -22.12 -24.26 2.26
C ASN A 299 -21.04 -23.38 2.90
N PHE A 300 -19.77 -23.56 2.55
CA PHE A 300 -18.66 -22.78 3.06
C PHE A 300 -17.47 -22.81 2.11
N GLY A 301 -16.56 -21.91 2.27
CA GLY A 301 -15.29 -21.87 1.56
C GLY A 301 -14.17 -21.25 2.38
N VAL A 302 -12.96 -21.40 1.87
CA VAL A 302 -11.77 -20.78 2.43
C VAL A 302 -10.99 -20.08 1.32
N SER A 303 -10.85 -18.77 1.48
CA SER A 303 -10.05 -17.94 0.58
C SER A 303 -8.68 -17.66 1.19
N ILE A 304 -7.64 -17.78 0.38
CA ILE A 304 -6.30 -17.32 0.72
C ILE A 304 -6.08 -15.98 0.02
N LEU A 305 -5.81 -14.95 0.82
CA LEU A 305 -5.61 -13.57 0.37
C LEU A 305 -4.11 -13.28 0.24
N THR A 306 -3.72 -12.44 -0.72
CA THR A 306 -2.33 -12.01 -0.88
C THR A 306 -2.25 -10.54 -1.28
N ASP A 307 -1.16 -9.87 -0.94
CA ASP A 307 -0.91 -8.48 -1.34
C ASP A 307 -0.09 -8.36 -2.64
N CYS A 308 0.86 -9.28 -2.88
CA CYS A 308 1.81 -9.16 -3.99
C CYS A 308 2.37 -10.49 -4.53
N LYS A 309 1.81 -11.64 -4.15
CA LYS A 309 2.21 -12.96 -4.69
C LYS A 309 1.12 -13.50 -5.59
N HIS A 310 1.48 -14.04 -6.75
CA HIS A 310 0.54 -14.27 -7.84
C HIS A 310 0.57 -15.70 -8.43
N GLY A 311 1.56 -16.51 -8.08
CA GLY A 311 1.68 -17.89 -8.57
C GLY A 311 0.99 -18.90 -7.65
N TRP A 312 0.19 -19.78 -8.21
CA TRP A 312 -0.61 -20.75 -7.46
C TRP A 312 -0.61 -22.11 -8.14
N ASP A 313 -0.67 -23.15 -7.34
CA ASP A 313 -0.99 -24.49 -7.80
C ASP A 313 -2.01 -25.18 -6.86
N LYS A 314 -2.61 -26.25 -7.35
CA LYS A 314 -3.66 -27.01 -6.67
C LYS A 314 -3.48 -28.51 -6.93
N PRO A 315 -2.63 -29.19 -6.14
CA PRO A 315 -2.28 -30.59 -6.39
C PRO A 315 -3.44 -31.58 -6.17
N ASN A 316 -4.46 -31.21 -5.43
CA ASN A 316 -5.61 -32.05 -5.11
C ASN A 316 -6.84 -31.19 -4.73
N ASP A 317 -7.96 -31.83 -4.38
CA ASP A 317 -9.26 -31.19 -4.15
C ASP A 317 -9.28 -30.18 -3.00
N ASN A 318 -8.35 -30.26 -2.04
CA ASN A 318 -8.40 -29.46 -0.82
C ASN A 318 -7.12 -28.69 -0.50
N THR A 319 -6.14 -28.69 -1.38
CA THR A 319 -4.87 -28.01 -1.12
C THR A 319 -4.62 -26.90 -2.14
N LEU A 320 -4.39 -25.67 -1.64
CA LEU A 320 -3.80 -24.57 -2.41
C LEU A 320 -2.35 -24.38 -2.00
N ARG A 321 -1.48 -24.06 -2.95
CA ARG A 321 -0.10 -23.67 -2.66
C ARG A 321 0.19 -22.31 -3.31
N LEU A 322 0.70 -21.37 -2.53
CA LEU A 322 1.12 -20.04 -2.99
C LEU A 322 2.62 -20.01 -3.22
N THR A 323 3.07 -19.66 -4.39
CA THR A 323 4.48 -19.42 -4.69
C THR A 323 4.92 -18.09 -4.03
N CYS A 324 5.79 -18.21 -3.04
CA CYS A 324 6.28 -17.07 -2.26
C CYS A 324 7.57 -16.49 -2.85
N ILE A 325 8.58 -17.34 -3.13
CA ILE A 325 9.88 -16.95 -3.69
C ILE A 325 10.33 -18.04 -4.65
N HIS A 326 10.94 -17.64 -5.76
CA HIS A 326 11.56 -18.52 -6.72
C HIS A 326 12.97 -18.05 -7.03
N THR A 327 13.97 -18.90 -6.78
CA THR A 327 15.36 -18.72 -7.24
C THR A 327 15.65 -19.78 -8.30
N PRO A 328 15.45 -19.45 -9.58
CA PRO A 328 15.62 -20.40 -10.67
C PRO A 328 17.08 -20.81 -10.85
N VAL A 329 17.29 -21.89 -11.59
CA VAL A 329 18.65 -22.42 -11.88
C VAL A 329 19.54 -21.41 -12.58
N GLY A 330 18.99 -20.49 -13.37
CA GLY A 330 19.74 -19.42 -14.01
C GLY A 330 19.47 -19.26 -15.50
N ALA A 331 20.26 -18.42 -16.17
CA ALA A 331 20.02 -18.02 -17.55
C ALA A 331 20.56 -19.06 -18.56
N PHE A 332 20.31 -18.81 -19.84
CA PHE A 332 20.65 -19.54 -21.07
C PHE A 332 22.06 -20.12 -21.22
N THR A 333 22.91 -20.08 -20.22
CA THR A 333 24.27 -20.63 -20.22
C THR A 333 24.33 -21.88 -19.37
N LYS A 334 25.26 -22.78 -19.69
CA LYS A 334 25.56 -23.98 -18.89
C LYS A 334 25.98 -23.66 -17.45
N GLU A 335 26.33 -22.41 -17.17
CA GLU A 335 26.71 -21.93 -15.86
C GLU A 335 25.51 -21.32 -15.15
N THR A 336 25.23 -21.82 -13.97
CA THR A 336 24.18 -21.31 -13.12
C THR A 336 24.62 -20.02 -12.42
N ARG A 337 24.19 -18.88 -12.92
CA ARG A 337 24.53 -17.56 -12.37
C ARG A 337 23.63 -17.23 -11.19
N GLN A 338 23.83 -17.93 -10.08
CA GLN A 338 23.04 -17.71 -8.85
C GLN A 338 23.36 -16.35 -8.18
N ASP A 339 24.46 -15.72 -8.52
CA ASP A 339 24.83 -14.35 -8.15
C ASP A 339 23.95 -13.27 -8.81
N LEU A 340 23.23 -13.61 -9.87
CA LEU A 340 22.29 -12.72 -10.57
C LEU A 340 20.84 -12.88 -10.11
N GLN A 341 20.57 -13.77 -9.16
CA GLN A 341 19.23 -13.95 -8.60
C GLN A 341 18.93 -12.83 -7.60
N ASP A 342 17.64 -12.55 -7.39
CA ASP A 342 17.18 -11.56 -6.44
C ASP A 342 17.20 -12.12 -5.00
N LEU A 343 18.43 -12.36 -4.51
CA LEU A 343 18.68 -12.79 -3.14
C LEU A 343 18.61 -11.61 -2.18
N GLY A 344 18.23 -11.88 -0.95
CA GLY A 344 18.17 -10.91 0.12
C GLY A 344 16.78 -10.72 0.69
N ARG A 345 16.44 -9.48 1.07
CA ARG A 345 15.21 -9.17 1.78
C ARG A 345 13.98 -9.23 0.88
N ASN A 346 13.05 -10.12 1.21
CA ASN A 346 11.75 -10.27 0.57
C ASN A 346 10.64 -10.01 1.58
N CYS A 347 9.67 -9.15 1.25
CA CYS A 347 8.52 -8.82 2.10
C CYS A 347 7.23 -9.06 1.35
N PHE A 348 6.31 -9.81 1.96
CA PHE A 348 4.97 -10.05 1.43
C PHE A 348 4.02 -10.49 2.54
N SER A 349 2.72 -10.37 2.28
CA SER A 349 1.71 -10.81 3.23
C SER A 349 0.72 -11.77 2.56
N PHE A 350 0.23 -12.73 3.33
CA PHE A 350 -0.96 -13.49 2.99
C PHE A 350 -1.92 -13.57 4.18
N GLY A 351 -3.18 -13.87 3.89
CA GLY A 351 -4.21 -13.99 4.91
C GLY A 351 -5.14 -15.17 4.63
N ILE A 352 -5.85 -15.60 5.67
CA ILE A 352 -6.82 -16.69 5.59
C ILE A 352 -8.17 -16.16 5.99
N PHE A 353 -9.16 -16.40 5.15
CA PHE A 353 -10.54 -15.95 5.33
C PHE A 353 -11.51 -17.12 5.09
N GLY A 354 -12.25 -17.51 6.14
CA GLY A 354 -13.36 -18.46 6.04
C GLY A 354 -14.67 -17.73 5.75
N HIS A 355 -15.51 -18.28 4.89
CA HIS A 355 -16.81 -17.72 4.55
C HIS A 355 -17.89 -18.77 4.43
N GLU A 356 -19.12 -18.38 4.71
CA GLU A 356 -20.30 -19.15 4.39
C GLU A 356 -20.57 -19.10 2.89
N GLY A 357 -21.13 -20.14 2.32
CA GLY A 357 -21.49 -20.18 0.90
C GLY A 357 -20.27 -20.02 -0.02
N ASP A 358 -20.43 -19.18 -1.03
CA ASP A 358 -19.44 -18.94 -2.08
C ASP A 358 -18.73 -17.57 -1.88
N ILE A 359 -17.79 -17.22 -2.77
CA ILE A 359 -16.95 -16.01 -2.76
C ILE A 359 -17.74 -14.68 -2.64
N GLU A 360 -19.01 -14.68 -3.04
CA GLU A 360 -19.92 -13.53 -2.91
C GLU A 360 -20.09 -13.08 -1.45
N ASN A 361 -19.81 -13.95 -0.49
CA ASN A 361 -19.95 -13.70 0.94
C ASN A 361 -18.67 -13.12 1.59
N GLY A 362 -18.00 -12.25 0.86
CA GLY A 362 -16.97 -11.39 1.44
C GLY A 362 -15.58 -11.48 0.83
N THR A 363 -15.25 -12.49 0.03
CA THR A 363 -13.89 -12.69 -0.50
C THR A 363 -13.35 -11.46 -1.23
N ASN A 364 -14.13 -10.86 -2.13
CA ASN A 364 -13.72 -9.65 -2.85
C ASN A 364 -13.50 -8.45 -1.91
N ARG A 365 -14.36 -8.30 -0.90
CA ARG A 365 -14.26 -7.25 0.13
C ARG A 365 -12.99 -7.44 0.96
N GLU A 366 -12.83 -8.62 1.56
CA GLU A 366 -11.72 -8.89 2.47
C GLU A 366 -10.36 -8.85 1.75
N SER A 367 -10.28 -9.32 0.50
CA SER A 367 -9.07 -9.21 -0.31
C SER A 367 -8.68 -7.77 -0.62
N MET A 368 -9.66 -6.91 -0.92
CA MET A 368 -9.40 -5.49 -1.16
C MET A 368 -8.96 -4.76 0.12
N VAL A 369 -9.62 -5.05 1.23
CA VAL A 369 -9.28 -4.51 2.56
C VAL A 369 -7.89 -4.97 2.99
N PHE A 370 -7.57 -6.25 2.78
CA PHE A 370 -6.26 -6.84 3.08
C PHE A 370 -5.12 -6.16 2.31
N ALA A 371 -5.31 -5.92 1.00
CA ALA A 371 -4.30 -5.33 0.14
C ALA A 371 -4.17 -3.80 0.29
N ARG A 372 -5.21 -3.10 0.79
CA ARG A 372 -5.24 -1.63 0.89
C ARG A 372 -5.44 -1.20 2.33
N LYS A 373 -4.35 -0.95 3.03
CA LYS A 373 -4.38 -0.46 4.43
C LYS A 373 -5.05 0.91 4.54
N LEU A 374 -5.66 1.20 5.70
CA LEU A 374 -6.02 2.56 6.08
C LEU A 374 -4.75 3.41 6.19
N ILE A 375 -4.85 4.68 5.83
CA ILE A 375 -3.68 5.57 5.75
C ILE A 375 -3.77 6.59 6.88
N THR A 376 -2.73 6.66 7.70
CA THR A 376 -2.62 7.62 8.81
C THR A 376 -1.71 8.78 8.44
N CYS A 377 -2.08 9.99 8.87
CA CYS A 377 -1.27 11.18 8.69
C CYS A 377 -1.40 12.10 9.92
N GLU A 378 -0.28 12.60 10.44
CA GLU A 378 -0.31 13.62 11.50
C GLU A 378 -0.88 14.93 10.93
N VAL A 379 -1.85 15.51 11.63
CA VAL A 379 -2.55 16.74 11.23
C VAL A 379 -2.15 17.85 12.17
N LYS A 380 -1.83 19.02 11.62
CA LYS A 380 -1.55 20.20 12.44
C LYS A 380 -2.84 20.68 13.09
N LYS A 381 -2.84 20.75 14.43
CA LYS A 381 -3.93 21.37 15.19
C LYS A 381 -4.13 22.81 14.76
N GLN A 382 -5.37 23.18 14.46
CA GLN A 382 -5.75 24.54 14.13
C GLN A 382 -6.37 25.23 15.36
N SER A 383 -6.14 26.54 15.48
CA SER A 383 -6.75 27.39 16.52
C SER A 383 -8.18 27.76 16.19
N GLU A 384 -8.54 27.75 14.91
CA GLU A 384 -9.88 28.10 14.42
C GLU A 384 -10.63 26.83 13.98
N LYS A 385 -11.95 26.93 13.94
CA LYS A 385 -12.83 25.87 13.50
C LYS A 385 -12.60 25.63 12.00
N GLY A 386 -12.20 24.42 11.62
CA GLY A 386 -12.06 24.01 10.23
C GLY A 386 -13.41 23.96 9.50
N GLU A 387 -13.36 24.06 8.17
CA GLU A 387 -14.56 24.02 7.32
C GLU A 387 -15.29 22.67 7.37
N PHE A 388 -14.54 21.59 7.58
CA PHE A 388 -15.06 20.21 7.59
C PHE A 388 -14.94 19.61 8.99
N SER A 389 -16.05 19.19 9.55
CA SER A 389 -16.04 18.52 10.86
C SER A 389 -15.44 17.11 10.79
N GLN A 390 -15.74 16.40 9.75
CA GLN A 390 -15.17 15.15 9.23
C GLN A 390 -15.57 15.09 7.78
N VAL A 391 -14.74 14.53 6.93
CA VAL A 391 -15.14 14.33 5.54
C VAL A 391 -16.15 13.19 5.52
N ALA A 392 -17.39 13.50 5.17
CA ALA A 392 -18.41 12.50 4.90
C ALA A 392 -17.92 11.59 3.75
N SER A 393 -18.49 10.41 3.65
CA SER A 393 -18.20 9.50 2.54
C SER A 393 -18.33 10.22 1.19
N LEU A 394 -17.25 10.27 0.42
CA LEU A 394 -17.28 10.84 -0.93
C LEU A 394 -18.16 10.01 -1.86
N LEU A 395 -18.06 8.70 -1.72
CA LEU A 395 -18.83 7.71 -2.46
C LEU A 395 -19.29 6.60 -1.51
N LYS A 396 -20.50 6.11 -1.70
CA LYS A 396 -21.03 4.96 -0.99
C LYS A 396 -21.77 4.06 -1.97
N LEU A 397 -21.48 2.78 -1.93
CA LEU A 397 -22.12 1.78 -2.77
C LEU A 397 -22.91 0.81 -1.89
N SER A 398 -24.15 0.47 -2.32
CA SER A 398 -25.05 -0.38 -1.54
C SER A 398 -24.78 -1.88 -1.67
N HIS A 399 -23.98 -2.30 -2.66
CA HIS A 399 -23.70 -3.69 -2.98
C HIS A 399 -22.20 -3.96 -2.88
N ASP A 400 -21.81 -4.85 -1.98
CA ASP A 400 -20.40 -5.17 -1.71
C ASP A 400 -19.72 -5.91 -2.89
N ASN A 401 -20.49 -6.61 -3.72
CA ASN A 401 -20.01 -7.36 -4.88
C ASN A 401 -19.81 -6.52 -6.14
N ILE A 402 -20.29 -5.28 -6.15
CA ILE A 402 -19.87 -4.29 -7.15
C ILE A 402 -18.66 -3.56 -6.59
N VAL A 403 -17.55 -3.62 -7.29
CA VAL A 403 -16.28 -3.04 -6.87
C VAL A 403 -16.03 -1.72 -7.61
N ILE A 404 -15.70 -0.67 -6.85
CA ILE A 404 -15.23 0.60 -7.41
C ILE A 404 -13.76 0.42 -7.78
N ARG A 405 -13.48 0.35 -9.09
CA ARG A 405 -12.14 0.10 -9.64
C ARG A 405 -11.32 1.36 -9.84
N ALA A 406 -11.97 2.47 -10.15
CA ALA A 406 -11.31 3.75 -10.32
C ALA A 406 -12.21 4.90 -9.86
N VAL A 407 -11.59 5.90 -9.25
CA VAL A 407 -12.16 7.21 -8.96
C VAL A 407 -11.12 8.23 -9.36
N LYS A 408 -11.42 9.06 -10.35
CA LYS A 408 -10.49 10.08 -10.84
C LYS A 408 -11.24 11.28 -11.42
N ILE A 409 -10.55 12.40 -11.57
CA ILE A 409 -11.06 13.53 -12.36
C ILE A 409 -11.02 13.12 -13.83
N SER A 410 -12.03 13.54 -14.62
CA SER A 410 -12.05 13.31 -16.07
C SER A 410 -10.85 13.98 -16.74
N GLU A 411 -10.25 13.30 -17.73
CA GLU A 411 -9.17 13.86 -18.55
C GLU A 411 -9.63 15.08 -19.37
N TYR A 412 -10.90 15.09 -19.76
CA TYR A 412 -11.47 16.08 -20.66
C TYR A 412 -12.35 17.13 -19.98
N ASP A 413 -12.79 16.89 -18.74
CA ASP A 413 -13.67 17.81 -17.99
C ASP A 413 -13.26 17.83 -16.51
N LYS A 414 -12.54 18.88 -16.09
CA LYS A 414 -12.04 19.04 -14.72
C LYS A 414 -13.14 19.14 -13.64
N ASP A 415 -14.38 19.43 -14.06
CA ASP A 415 -15.54 19.52 -13.17
C ASP A 415 -16.31 18.19 -13.06
N ALA A 416 -15.84 17.14 -13.74
CA ALA A 416 -16.45 15.83 -13.74
C ALA A 416 -15.57 14.77 -13.06
N LEU A 417 -16.21 13.88 -12.33
CA LEU A 417 -15.61 12.71 -11.70
C LEU A 417 -15.89 11.46 -12.54
N ILE A 418 -14.87 10.67 -12.81
CA ILE A 418 -14.98 9.34 -13.38
C ILE A 418 -15.06 8.33 -12.26
N VAL A 419 -16.10 7.49 -12.27
CA VAL A 419 -16.25 6.36 -11.36
C VAL A 419 -16.43 5.08 -12.18
N ARG A 420 -15.51 4.13 -12.04
CA ARG A 420 -15.59 2.84 -12.72
C ARG A 420 -16.06 1.76 -11.76
N LEU A 421 -17.19 1.16 -12.09
CA LEU A 421 -17.82 0.07 -11.35
C LEU A 421 -17.59 -1.26 -12.08
N ASN A 422 -17.44 -2.33 -11.33
CA ASN A 422 -17.31 -3.68 -11.88
C ASN A 422 -18.06 -4.67 -10.98
N ASN A 423 -18.98 -5.44 -11.55
CA ASN A 423 -19.54 -6.60 -10.87
C ASN A 423 -18.49 -7.72 -10.88
N ALA A 424 -17.87 -8.01 -9.74
CA ALA A 424 -16.78 -8.97 -9.63
C ALA A 424 -17.27 -10.43 -9.48
N THR A 425 -18.58 -10.69 -9.68
CA THR A 425 -19.21 -12.01 -9.44
C THR A 425 -19.99 -12.52 -10.65
N ALA A 426 -20.33 -13.81 -10.61
CA ALA A 426 -21.16 -14.46 -11.63
C ALA A 426 -22.68 -14.21 -11.43
N ILE A 427 -23.05 -13.41 -10.45
CA ILE A 427 -24.45 -13.08 -10.12
C ILE A 427 -24.73 -11.65 -10.56
N GLU A 428 -25.83 -11.44 -11.29
CA GLU A 428 -26.29 -10.10 -11.66
C GLU A 428 -26.58 -9.25 -10.43
N GLN A 429 -26.05 -8.03 -10.39
CA GLN A 429 -26.29 -7.07 -9.32
C GLN A 429 -27.31 -6.03 -9.79
N LYS A 430 -28.53 -6.11 -9.23
CA LYS A 430 -29.65 -5.25 -9.66
C LYS A 430 -29.84 -4.08 -8.72
N ASN A 431 -30.18 -2.92 -9.33
CA ASN A 431 -30.61 -1.72 -8.60
C ASN A 431 -29.64 -1.26 -7.50
N ALA A 432 -28.35 -1.41 -7.74
CA ALA A 432 -27.33 -0.93 -6.83
C ALA A 432 -27.31 0.60 -6.77
N ALA A 433 -27.26 1.16 -5.56
CA ALA A 433 -27.24 2.60 -5.35
C ALA A 433 -25.80 3.08 -5.12
N LEU A 434 -25.30 3.91 -6.05
CA LEU A 434 -24.07 4.68 -5.88
C LEU A 434 -24.47 6.07 -5.38
N SER A 435 -24.22 6.36 -4.11
CA SER A 435 -24.44 7.68 -3.52
C SER A 435 -23.16 8.50 -3.58
N VAL A 436 -23.30 9.78 -3.94
CA VAL A 436 -22.19 10.75 -4.03
C VAL A 436 -22.38 11.89 -3.03
N TYR A 437 -21.29 12.49 -2.57
CA TYR A 437 -21.31 13.49 -1.49
C TYR A 437 -22.06 14.79 -1.84
N ARG A 438 -22.16 15.16 -3.12
CA ARG A 438 -22.80 16.38 -3.62
C ARG A 438 -23.81 16.07 -4.71
N GLU A 439 -24.70 17.04 -4.93
CA GLU A 439 -25.59 17.02 -6.08
C GLU A 439 -24.82 17.09 -7.41
N PHE A 440 -25.25 16.29 -8.34
CA PHE A 440 -24.75 16.31 -9.71
C PHE A 440 -25.77 16.96 -10.67
N GLU A 441 -25.27 17.57 -11.74
CA GLU A 441 -26.06 18.13 -12.83
C GLU A 441 -26.31 17.10 -13.93
N GLU A 442 -25.30 16.28 -14.21
CA GLU A 442 -25.30 15.34 -15.31
C GLU A 442 -24.55 14.06 -14.97
N VAL A 443 -25.04 12.95 -15.50
CA VAL A 443 -24.41 11.65 -15.39
C VAL A 443 -24.47 10.96 -16.74
N ASP A 444 -23.29 10.62 -17.27
CA ASP A 444 -23.15 9.87 -18.51
C ASP A 444 -22.46 8.54 -18.27
N GLU A 445 -22.87 7.52 -18.99
CA GLU A 445 -22.06 6.32 -19.16
C GLU A 445 -21.05 6.58 -20.29
N VAL A 446 -19.80 6.28 -20.01
CA VAL A 446 -18.69 6.46 -20.95
C VAL A 446 -17.87 5.16 -21.06
N ASN A 447 -17.09 5.02 -22.12
CA ASN A 447 -16.16 3.91 -22.25
C ASN A 447 -14.87 4.16 -21.42
N THR A 448 -13.89 3.29 -21.55
CA THR A 448 -12.60 3.39 -20.81
C THR A 448 -11.77 4.59 -21.21
N SER A 449 -11.98 5.14 -22.43
CA SER A 449 -11.35 6.35 -22.96
C SER A 449 -12.18 7.62 -22.68
N GLU A 450 -13.23 7.50 -21.85
CA GLU A 450 -14.16 8.57 -21.48
C GLU A 450 -15.04 9.09 -22.64
N GLU A 451 -15.18 8.33 -23.73
CA GLU A 451 -16.07 8.65 -24.82
C GLU A 451 -17.51 8.30 -24.45
N PHE A 452 -18.44 9.17 -24.81
CA PHE A 452 -19.87 9.06 -24.49
C PHE A 452 -20.50 7.80 -25.07
N ILE A 453 -21.26 7.08 -24.26
CA ILE A 453 -22.07 5.92 -24.66
C ILE A 453 -23.56 6.29 -24.58
N ARG A 454 -24.00 6.67 -23.38
CA ARG A 454 -25.42 7.06 -23.18
C ARG A 454 -25.59 7.94 -21.95
N LYS A 455 -26.68 8.68 -21.89
CA LYS A 455 -27.06 9.51 -20.76
C LYS A 455 -27.79 8.67 -19.72
N HIS A 456 -27.41 8.87 -18.44
CA HIS A 456 -28.19 8.42 -17.30
C HIS A 456 -29.10 9.55 -16.81
N THR A 457 -30.36 9.22 -16.45
CA THR A 457 -31.31 10.18 -15.88
C THR A 457 -31.70 9.72 -14.49
N PRO A 458 -30.87 9.95 -13.45
CA PRO A 458 -31.20 9.56 -12.09
C PRO A 458 -32.39 10.33 -11.54
N ALA A 459 -33.25 9.65 -10.81
CA ALA A 459 -34.40 10.28 -10.13
C ALA A 459 -34.00 11.13 -8.91
N GLU A 460 -32.84 10.83 -8.33
CA GLU A 460 -32.31 11.48 -7.13
C GLU A 460 -31.04 12.27 -7.48
N LYS A 461 -30.86 13.46 -6.92
CA LYS A 461 -29.73 14.34 -7.22
C LYS A 461 -28.38 13.91 -6.63
N LYS A 462 -28.37 12.90 -5.75
CA LYS A 462 -27.16 12.39 -5.08
C LYS A 462 -26.99 10.88 -5.18
N THR A 463 -27.91 10.20 -5.86
CA THR A 463 -27.91 8.74 -5.96
C THR A 463 -28.13 8.31 -7.41
N ILE A 464 -27.22 7.48 -7.90
CA ILE A 464 -27.28 6.87 -9.23
C ILE A 464 -27.56 5.38 -9.02
N ARG A 465 -28.62 4.87 -9.68
CA ARG A 465 -28.98 3.45 -9.62
C ARG A 465 -28.46 2.75 -10.86
N VAL A 466 -27.74 1.67 -10.65
CA VAL A 466 -27.15 0.86 -11.72
C VAL A 466 -27.49 -0.61 -11.54
N SER A 467 -27.53 -1.33 -12.65
CA SER A 467 -27.58 -2.79 -12.65
C SER A 467 -26.45 -3.28 -13.53
N LEU A 468 -25.69 -4.26 -13.03
CA LEU A 468 -24.55 -4.82 -13.77
C LEU A 468 -24.73 -6.34 -13.91
N LYS A 469 -24.62 -6.80 -15.14
CA LYS A 469 -24.56 -8.24 -15.46
C LYS A 469 -23.34 -8.88 -14.81
N PRO A 470 -23.26 -10.22 -14.76
CA PRO A 470 -22.06 -10.92 -14.31
C PRO A 470 -20.80 -10.37 -15.00
N PHE A 471 -19.78 -10.00 -14.22
CA PHE A 471 -18.47 -9.50 -14.67
C PHE A 471 -18.50 -8.20 -15.49
N GLU A 472 -19.65 -7.55 -15.60
CA GLU A 472 -19.77 -6.29 -16.34
C GLU A 472 -19.02 -5.15 -15.66
N THR A 473 -18.40 -4.31 -16.49
CA THR A 473 -17.77 -3.06 -16.07
C THR A 473 -18.51 -1.88 -16.66
N MET A 474 -18.85 -0.91 -15.83
CA MET A 474 -19.52 0.34 -16.22
C MET A 474 -18.69 1.54 -15.76
N THR A 475 -18.49 2.51 -16.63
CA THR A 475 -17.80 3.75 -16.27
C THR A 475 -18.78 4.91 -16.33
N LEU A 476 -18.92 5.63 -15.22
CA LEU A 476 -19.79 6.81 -15.10
C LEU A 476 -18.95 8.07 -15.06
N LYS A 477 -19.31 9.05 -15.90
CA LYS A 477 -18.84 10.43 -15.83
C LYS A 477 -19.90 11.25 -15.11
N ILE A 478 -19.56 11.76 -13.92
CA ILE A 478 -20.48 12.47 -13.03
C ILE A 478 -20.06 13.94 -12.99
N LYS A 479 -20.85 14.82 -13.56
CA LYS A 479 -20.64 16.26 -13.52
C LYS A 479 -21.37 16.85 -12.33
N PHE A 480 -20.64 17.47 -11.42
CA PHE A 480 -21.24 18.08 -10.23
C PHE A 480 -21.76 19.48 -10.49
N ALA A 481 -22.85 19.85 -9.82
CA ALA A 481 -23.30 21.23 -9.72
C ALA A 481 -22.16 22.12 -9.19
N LYS A 482 -22.06 23.38 -9.67
CA LYS A 482 -20.95 24.29 -9.35
C LYS A 482 -20.64 24.27 -7.86
N ALA A 483 -19.39 23.96 -7.54
CA ALA A 483 -18.90 24.04 -6.17
C ALA A 483 -18.90 25.49 -5.66
N PRO A 484 -19.20 25.73 -4.38
CA PRO A 484 -18.68 26.93 -3.76
C PRO A 484 -17.15 26.91 -3.94
N LYS A 485 -16.58 28.05 -4.37
CA LYS A 485 -15.13 28.15 -4.60
C LYS A 485 -14.41 27.93 -3.27
N CYS A 486 -13.92 26.72 -3.03
CA CYS A 486 -12.92 26.50 -1.98
C CYS A 486 -11.66 27.24 -2.41
N LYS A 487 -11.29 28.26 -1.66
CA LYS A 487 -9.98 28.91 -1.81
C LYS A 487 -8.93 28.02 -1.17
N PHE A 488 -8.46 27.01 -1.90
CA PHE A 488 -7.18 26.40 -1.55
C PHE A 488 -6.08 27.43 -1.84
N ASN A 489 -5.69 28.18 -0.84
CA ASN A 489 -4.51 29.03 -0.92
C ASN A 489 -3.27 28.14 -0.80
N ASN A 490 -2.92 27.43 -1.84
CA ASN A 490 -1.57 26.90 -2.01
C ASN A 490 -0.67 28.08 -2.38
N THR A 491 -0.25 28.87 -1.39
CA THR A 491 0.74 29.92 -1.60
C THR A 491 2.12 29.28 -1.56
N TYR A 492 2.72 29.08 -2.73
CA TYR A 492 4.15 28.80 -2.83
C TYR A 492 4.89 30.11 -2.64
N SER A 493 5.83 30.15 -1.70
CA SER A 493 6.77 31.27 -1.55
C SER A 493 8.09 30.86 -2.18
N PRO A 494 8.48 31.43 -3.32
CA PRO A 494 9.78 31.14 -3.91
C PRO A 494 10.88 31.65 -2.96
N MET A 495 11.85 30.78 -2.69
CA MET A 495 12.97 31.10 -1.81
C MET A 495 14.12 31.68 -2.63
N ARG A 496 14.66 32.81 -2.20
CA ARG A 496 15.89 33.36 -2.79
C ARG A 496 17.09 32.59 -2.27
N LEU A 497 17.87 32.06 -3.20
CA LEU A 497 19.11 31.36 -2.89
C LEU A 497 20.31 32.24 -3.23
N ASN A 498 21.35 32.18 -2.40
CA ASN A 498 22.62 32.81 -2.69
C ASN A 498 23.45 31.87 -3.59
N TYR A 499 23.30 32.05 -4.89
CA TYR A 499 24.01 31.25 -5.88
C TYR A 499 25.52 31.41 -5.74
N ASN A 500 26.24 30.31 -5.78
CA ASN A 500 27.71 30.27 -5.59
C ASN A 500 28.48 29.44 -6.64
N VAL A 501 27.76 28.80 -7.56
CA VAL A 501 28.33 28.06 -8.68
C VAL A 501 27.61 28.36 -9.97
N LYS A 502 28.29 28.11 -11.09
CA LYS A 502 27.81 28.23 -12.46
C LYS A 502 27.42 26.85 -12.98
N ALA A 503 26.13 26.56 -13.12
CA ALA A 503 25.62 25.30 -13.63
C ALA A 503 25.13 25.39 -15.08
N PHE A 504 24.72 26.58 -15.52
CA PHE A 504 24.14 26.78 -16.86
C PHE A 504 25.02 27.64 -17.75
N THR A 505 25.18 27.26 -19.01
CA THR A 505 25.87 28.05 -20.04
C THR A 505 24.99 28.20 -21.28
N ASN A 506 25.22 29.21 -22.08
CA ASN A 506 24.62 29.35 -23.39
C ASN A 506 25.56 28.92 -24.50
N TYR A 507 25.03 28.64 -25.69
CA TYR A 507 25.81 28.17 -26.84
C TYR A 507 26.92 29.14 -27.29
N LYS A 508 26.81 30.44 -26.96
CA LYS A 508 27.82 31.45 -27.26
C LYS A 508 28.96 31.49 -26.24
N ASN A 509 28.77 30.87 -25.10
CA ASN A 509 29.73 30.96 -23.98
C ASN A 509 29.84 29.67 -23.18
N MET A 510 30.22 28.60 -23.85
CA MET A 510 30.41 27.27 -23.27
C MET A 510 31.72 27.12 -22.47
N LYS A 511 32.54 28.17 -22.38
CA LYS A 511 33.87 28.13 -21.71
C LYS A 511 33.82 28.10 -20.19
N TYR A 512 32.67 28.36 -19.59
CA TYR A 512 32.51 28.36 -18.13
C TYR A 512 31.69 27.13 -17.69
N ASN A 513 32.41 26.07 -17.38
CA ASN A 513 31.76 24.88 -16.87
C ASN A 513 32.35 24.53 -15.52
N ILE A 514 31.51 24.36 -14.56
CA ILE A 514 31.86 24.07 -13.16
C ILE A 514 31.27 22.75 -12.67
N LEU A 515 30.45 22.09 -13.50
CA LEU A 515 30.03 20.74 -13.18
C LEU A 515 31.22 19.81 -13.45
N GLN A 516 31.86 19.31 -12.37
CA GLN A 516 32.94 18.30 -12.36
C GLN A 516 34.36 18.69 -12.76
N GLY A 517 34.72 19.93 -12.87
CA GLY A 517 36.11 20.24 -13.30
C GLY A 517 36.52 19.69 -14.68
N GLY A 518 35.58 19.07 -15.41
CA GLY A 518 35.78 18.32 -16.65
C GLY A 518 35.05 18.83 -17.87
N GLY A 519 34.34 19.91 -17.79
CA GLY A 519 33.85 20.49 -19.02
C GLY A 519 32.35 20.46 -19.27
N TYR A 520 31.50 20.13 -18.31
CA TYR A 520 30.05 20.00 -18.54
C TYR A 520 29.24 21.14 -17.91
N SER A 521 28.16 21.58 -18.60
CA SER A 521 27.18 22.53 -18.11
C SER A 521 25.85 22.28 -18.76
N LEU A 522 24.78 22.65 -18.09
CA LEU A 522 23.43 22.55 -18.63
C LEU A 522 23.18 23.68 -19.67
N PRO A 523 22.63 23.37 -20.86
CA PRO A 523 22.37 24.37 -21.88
C PRO A 523 21.15 25.23 -21.50
N ILE A 524 21.35 26.46 -21.06
CA ILE A 524 20.30 27.37 -20.65
C ILE A 524 19.34 27.72 -21.81
N ASP A 525 19.84 27.62 -23.04
CA ASP A 525 19.05 27.93 -24.25
C ASP A 525 17.92 26.91 -24.48
N LEU A 526 18.05 25.71 -23.92
CA LEU A 526 17.06 24.62 -24.01
C LEU A 526 16.13 24.54 -22.79
N ILE A 527 16.36 25.36 -21.78
CA ILE A 527 15.65 25.28 -20.52
C ILE A 527 14.78 26.53 -20.34
N SER A 528 13.50 26.36 -20.07
CA SER A 528 12.60 27.48 -19.80
C SER A 528 12.97 28.21 -18.52
N LYS A 529 12.78 29.54 -18.52
CA LYS A 529 13.02 30.38 -17.33
C LYS A 529 12.21 29.95 -16.12
N ASN A 530 11.01 29.48 -16.35
CA ASN A 530 10.14 28.88 -15.34
C ASN A 530 9.88 27.43 -15.75
N ILE A 531 10.22 26.51 -14.90
CA ILE A 531 9.92 25.08 -15.06
C ILE A 531 8.81 24.76 -14.10
N LYS A 532 7.73 24.15 -14.60
CA LYS A 532 6.63 23.68 -13.78
C LYS A 532 6.71 22.17 -13.62
N VAL A 533 6.95 21.72 -12.39
CA VAL A 533 7.01 20.30 -12.04
C VAL A 533 5.92 20.04 -11.00
N ASN A 534 4.99 19.13 -11.29
CA ASN A 534 3.88 18.78 -10.39
C ASN A 534 3.09 20.00 -9.86
N GLY A 535 2.86 20.98 -10.73
CA GLY A 535 2.13 22.19 -10.36
C GLY A 535 2.94 23.25 -9.61
N ILE A 536 4.22 23.00 -9.32
CA ILE A 536 5.12 23.91 -8.60
C ILE A 536 6.03 24.60 -9.60
N ASP A 537 6.10 25.93 -9.49
CA ASP A 537 6.93 26.74 -10.37
C ASP A 537 8.35 26.89 -9.78
N PHE A 538 9.34 26.45 -10.54
CA PHE A 538 10.77 26.66 -10.25
C PHE A 538 11.31 27.72 -11.19
N TYR A 539 12.03 28.66 -10.62
CA TYR A 539 12.69 29.72 -11.37
C TYR A 539 14.15 29.34 -11.66
N ILE A 540 14.50 29.32 -12.93
CA ILE A 540 15.89 29.13 -13.37
C ILE A 540 16.48 30.51 -13.70
N PRO A 541 17.62 30.89 -13.08
CA PRO A 541 18.24 32.19 -13.36
C PRO A 541 18.75 32.27 -14.80
N HIS A 542 18.00 32.98 -15.65
CA HIS A 542 18.43 33.30 -17.01
C HIS A 542 19.19 34.63 -17.02
N GLY A 543 20.07 34.77 -18.01
CA GLY A 543 20.74 36.03 -18.29
C GLY A 543 19.75 37.14 -18.72
N ASN A 544 20.24 38.34 -18.80
CA ASN A 544 19.46 39.48 -19.30
C ASN A 544 19.29 39.42 -20.83
N SER A 545 18.43 40.26 -21.35
CA SER A 545 18.12 40.38 -22.78
C SER A 545 19.35 40.67 -23.71
N LYS A 546 20.50 41.01 -23.12
CA LYS A 546 21.77 41.22 -23.83
C LYS A 546 22.66 39.96 -23.92
N GLY A 547 22.14 38.78 -23.58
CA GLY A 547 22.85 37.50 -23.65
C GLY A 547 23.90 37.26 -22.56
N LYS A 548 23.97 38.09 -21.52
CA LYS A 548 24.84 37.84 -20.36
C LYS A 548 24.14 36.92 -19.38
N THR A 549 24.68 35.72 -19.21
CA THR A 549 24.24 34.80 -18.13
C THR A 549 24.73 35.31 -16.77
N PRO A 550 24.01 35.05 -15.65
CA PRO A 550 24.49 35.36 -14.33
C PRO A 550 25.86 34.78 -14.04
N ARG A 551 26.65 35.43 -13.19
CA ARG A 551 27.94 34.89 -12.75
C ARG A 551 27.79 33.53 -12.09
N PHE A 552 26.74 33.39 -11.26
CA PHE A 552 26.34 32.16 -10.58
C PHE A 552 24.84 31.95 -10.76
N ASP A 553 24.40 30.72 -10.89
CA ASP A 553 23.01 30.34 -11.16
C ASP A 553 22.55 29.07 -10.42
N ALA A 554 23.42 28.48 -9.63
CA ALA A 554 23.13 27.33 -8.79
C ALA A 554 23.84 27.43 -7.42
N VAL A 555 23.45 26.56 -6.50
CA VAL A 555 24.05 26.46 -5.17
C VAL A 555 24.71 25.10 -5.03
N ALA A 556 26.04 25.08 -4.92
CA ALA A 556 26.75 23.88 -4.49
C ALA A 556 26.55 23.68 -2.99
N CYS A 557 26.12 22.49 -2.58
CA CYS A 557 25.92 22.13 -1.17
C CYS A 557 27.27 22.06 -0.44
N ARG A 558 27.50 22.98 0.49
CA ARG A 558 28.73 23.09 1.30
C ARG A 558 28.41 23.44 2.76
N GLY A 559 27.27 22.97 3.28
CA GLY A 559 26.84 23.25 4.67
C GLY A 559 26.29 24.66 4.89
N GLN A 560 25.92 25.39 3.83
CA GLN A 560 25.34 26.73 3.96
C GLN A 560 23.97 26.69 4.67
N LYS A 561 23.71 27.76 5.41
CA LYS A 561 22.43 27.97 6.09
C LYS A 561 21.51 28.80 5.21
N ILE A 562 20.30 28.29 4.98
CA ILE A 562 19.23 28.99 4.27
C ILE A 562 18.16 29.36 5.29
N ARG A 563 17.88 30.67 5.43
CA ARG A 563 16.86 31.15 6.36
C ARG A 563 15.49 30.97 5.72
N LEU A 564 14.57 30.34 6.48
CA LEU A 564 13.17 30.21 6.13
C LEU A 564 12.38 31.31 6.87
N ASP A 565 11.81 32.25 6.14
CA ASP A 565 10.99 33.34 6.71
C ASP A 565 9.54 32.87 6.80
N GLY A 566 9.22 32.03 7.80
CA GLY A 566 7.88 31.53 8.04
C GLY A 566 7.84 30.07 8.50
N LYS A 567 6.63 29.56 8.68
CA LYS A 567 6.36 28.13 8.96
C LYS A 567 5.87 27.47 7.67
N TYR A 568 6.61 26.51 7.19
CA TYR A 568 6.30 25.79 5.97
C TYR A 568 6.04 24.33 6.29
N ASN A 569 5.15 23.68 5.53
CA ASN A 569 4.85 22.26 5.69
C ASN A 569 5.69 21.39 4.76
N GLN A 570 6.15 21.98 3.67
CA GLN A 570 6.94 21.30 2.64
C GLN A 570 7.95 22.28 2.03
N ILE A 571 9.09 21.73 1.64
CA ILE A 571 10.12 22.42 0.89
C ILE A 571 10.33 21.61 -0.39
N TYR A 572 10.17 22.26 -1.53
CA TYR A 572 10.46 21.68 -2.83
C TYR A 572 11.81 22.19 -3.30
N ILE A 573 12.67 21.28 -3.69
CA ILE A 573 14.04 21.58 -4.12
C ILE A 573 14.23 20.99 -5.51
N LEU A 574 14.61 21.82 -6.48
CA LEU A 574 15.13 21.35 -7.76
C LEU A 574 16.64 21.15 -7.58
N ALA A 575 17.09 19.92 -7.62
CA ALA A 575 18.48 19.56 -7.39
C ALA A 575 18.99 18.63 -8.50
N GLY A 576 20.28 18.64 -8.70
CA GLY A 576 21.00 17.69 -9.55
C GLY A 576 22.33 17.37 -8.90
N ALA A 577 22.90 16.23 -9.23
CA ALA A 577 24.22 15.85 -8.78
C ALA A 577 25.20 15.84 -9.94
N VAL A 578 26.48 15.98 -9.63
CA VAL A 578 27.60 16.08 -10.57
C VAL A 578 28.54 14.89 -10.41
N SER A 579 28.07 13.80 -9.87
CA SER A 579 28.87 12.59 -9.66
C SER A 579 28.16 11.40 -10.33
N GLU A 580 28.91 10.42 -10.74
CA GLU A 580 28.39 9.13 -11.21
C GLU A 580 28.07 8.17 -10.06
N GLU A 581 28.33 8.60 -8.82
CA GLU A 581 28.06 7.83 -7.61
C GLU A 581 26.79 8.35 -6.90
N ASP A 582 26.12 7.48 -6.17
CA ASP A 582 25.00 7.82 -5.32
C ASP A 582 25.42 8.88 -4.29
N ILE A 583 24.65 9.95 -4.22
CA ILE A 583 24.92 11.04 -3.29
C ILE A 583 23.86 11.08 -2.19
N VAL A 584 24.31 11.14 -0.96
CA VAL A 584 23.46 11.41 0.17
C VAL A 584 23.52 12.90 0.52
N ALA A 585 22.46 13.64 0.20
CA ALA A 585 22.33 15.01 0.70
C ALA A 585 21.74 15.01 2.11
N THR A 586 22.42 15.71 3.01
CA THR A 586 21.97 15.87 4.39
C THR A 586 21.40 17.27 4.60
N PHE A 587 20.14 17.36 4.99
CA PHE A 587 19.47 18.59 5.36
C PHE A 587 19.26 18.63 6.87
N LYS A 588 19.54 19.77 7.50
CA LYS A 588 19.26 20.01 8.92
C LYS A 588 18.17 21.08 9.05
N ILE A 589 17.01 20.69 9.55
CA ILE A 589 15.88 21.58 9.79
C ILE A 589 15.50 21.45 11.28
N ASP A 590 15.46 22.57 12.02
CA ASP A 590 15.15 22.59 13.46
C ASP A 590 15.91 21.53 14.29
N ARG A 591 17.23 21.42 14.06
CA ARG A 591 18.14 20.45 14.69
C ARG A 591 17.91 18.98 14.30
N LYS A 592 16.96 18.69 13.42
CA LYS A 592 16.78 17.36 12.85
C LYS A 592 17.56 17.22 11.55
N GLU A 593 18.15 16.06 11.37
CA GLU A 593 18.89 15.70 10.18
C GLU A 593 17.99 14.82 9.28
N TYR A 594 17.90 15.21 8.01
CA TYR A 594 17.18 14.47 6.97
C TYR A 594 18.19 14.06 5.91
N LYS A 595 18.33 12.78 5.68
CA LYS A 595 19.17 12.23 4.61
C LYS A 595 18.27 11.91 3.42
N VAL A 596 18.63 12.46 2.28
CA VAL A 596 17.97 12.20 1.00
C VAL A 596 19.00 11.58 0.07
N ASN A 597 18.74 10.38 -0.36
CA ASN A 597 19.55 9.71 -1.36
C ASN A 597 19.17 10.24 -2.74
N PHE A 598 20.14 10.71 -3.49
CA PHE A 598 20.01 11.05 -4.89
C PHE A 598 20.79 9.99 -5.67
N THR A 599 20.06 9.18 -6.42
CA THR A 599 20.68 8.34 -7.43
C THR A 599 20.93 9.19 -8.66
N VAL A 600 22.13 9.21 -9.12
CA VAL A 600 22.53 10.09 -10.21
C VAL A 600 22.82 9.27 -11.43
N ASN A 601 21.91 9.29 -12.37
CA ASN A 601 22.30 9.05 -13.76
C ASN A 601 23.19 10.22 -14.17
N GLY A 602 24.46 9.96 -14.43
CA GLY A 602 25.41 11.00 -14.77
C GLY A 602 24.86 11.89 -15.88
N ILE A 603 25.10 13.20 -15.80
CA ILE A 603 24.67 14.20 -16.81
C ILE A 603 25.13 13.83 -18.22
N CYS A 604 25.95 12.80 -18.36
CA CYS A 604 26.59 12.36 -19.59
C CYS A 604 26.04 11.08 -20.20
N THR A 605 25.04 10.45 -19.61
CA THR A 605 24.29 9.34 -20.26
C THR A 605 23.07 9.91 -20.95
N ALA A 606 23.27 10.37 -22.18
CA ALA A 606 22.17 10.66 -23.11
C ALA A 606 21.69 9.37 -23.75
#